data_fe51f0ac7b548f415c2a3a03c63afc8e
#
_entry.id   fe51f0ac7b548f415c2a3a03c63afc8e
#
_cell.length_a   1.000
_cell.length_b   1.000
_cell.length_c   1.000
_cell.angle_alpha   90.00
_cell.angle_beta   90.00
_cell.angle_gamma   90.00
#
_symmetry.space_group_name_H-M   'P 1'
#
loop_
_entity.id
_entity.type
_entity.pdbx_description
1 polymer ?
#
loop_
_entity_poly.entity_id
_entity_poly.type
_entity_poly.pdbx_seq_one_letter_code
_entity_poly.pdbx_strand_id
1 'polypeptide(L)'
;MSERSIVIIGGGGTGAATAYDLSLRGYAVTLLERGELTSGTTGRHHGQLHSGARYALGDVRIARECMDETLILRRIAPNCMEYNQGLFLALTEEDAGLADEFVEACRAATIPAEEIPISRALAMESALNPAALRAVIVPDGTIDAYRLAMSFFAAARIRGADIRTFTEATEIERSGGCVTAVRALDLRSGAESRFPADVVVNCGGPWAGKIGSLAGIDVPLTAAPGSMVAVEGRLTDLVISHLHRAGDGDIIVPQRKFSIIGSTQRKTDDPDGLAPPEDDIRLLLSRADQLIPGFSSHPIRAAWSAARPLAGRSNDDGRNMSRDVSLIDHGKRDGLYGFFTIIGGKATVLRAMGEAAAAAVEGYLEGVAVDSGGGPGHEAGLRGAFTTADLVLPSYRTFWKNGGRH
;
A
#
# COMPACT_ATOMS: atom_id res chain seq x y z
N MET A 1 28.52 17.99 -12.68
CA MET A 1 27.46 17.23 -13.37
C MET A 1 26.18 17.95 -13.06
N SER A 2 25.31 18.26 -14.04
CA SER A 2 23.99 18.84 -13.77
C SER A 2 23.22 17.87 -12.88
N GLU A 3 22.58 18.40 -11.86
CA GLU A 3 21.75 17.63 -10.95
C GLU A 3 20.59 17.01 -11.76
N ARG A 4 20.47 15.67 -11.74
CA ARG A 4 19.41 14.97 -12.48
C ARG A 4 18.07 15.25 -11.84
N SER A 5 17.09 15.69 -12.63
CA SER A 5 15.76 16.09 -12.17
C SER A 5 14.75 14.94 -12.36
N ILE A 6 14.07 14.58 -11.28
CA ILE A 6 13.05 13.53 -11.26
C ILE A 6 11.72 14.11 -10.83
N VAL A 7 10.68 13.90 -11.65
CA VAL A 7 9.32 14.28 -11.30
C VAL A 7 8.52 13.02 -10.97
N ILE A 8 7.92 12.99 -9.78
CA ILE A 8 7.02 11.93 -9.32
C ILE A 8 5.59 12.46 -9.40
N ILE A 9 4.68 11.69 -10.00
CA ILE A 9 3.25 12.04 -10.09
C ILE A 9 2.47 11.09 -9.19
N GLY A 10 1.86 11.64 -8.13
CA GLY A 10 1.03 10.94 -7.15
C GLY A 10 1.60 10.96 -5.73
N GLY A 11 0.87 11.59 -4.81
CA GLY A 11 1.23 11.78 -3.39
C GLY A 11 0.64 10.71 -2.46
N GLY A 12 0.50 9.47 -2.95
CA GLY A 12 0.18 8.31 -2.13
C GLY A 12 1.40 7.72 -1.44
N GLY A 13 1.24 6.58 -0.77
CA GLY A 13 2.33 5.89 -0.06
C GLY A 13 3.47 5.47 -0.98
N THR A 14 3.16 5.01 -2.19
CA THR A 14 4.17 4.64 -3.20
C THR A 14 5.01 5.85 -3.60
N GLY A 15 4.38 6.98 -3.94
CA GLY A 15 5.09 8.21 -4.27
C GLY A 15 5.91 8.74 -3.10
N ALA A 16 5.40 8.63 -1.87
CA ALA A 16 6.13 9.03 -0.66
C ALA A 16 7.43 8.23 -0.46
N ALA A 17 7.35 6.90 -0.57
CA ALA A 17 8.50 6.02 -0.43
C ALA A 17 9.50 6.20 -1.57
N THR A 18 9.02 6.36 -2.82
CA THR A 18 9.86 6.63 -4.00
C THR A 18 10.58 7.98 -3.86
N ALA A 19 9.87 9.03 -3.42
CA ALA A 19 10.47 10.35 -3.20
C ALA A 19 11.56 10.31 -2.13
N TYR A 20 11.32 9.57 -1.05
CA TYR A 20 12.31 9.39 0.01
C TYR A 20 13.57 8.67 -0.50
N ASP A 21 13.39 7.52 -1.17
CA ASP A 21 14.52 6.70 -1.62
C ASP A 21 15.37 7.46 -2.66
N LEU A 22 14.74 8.08 -3.66
CA LEU A 22 15.45 8.89 -4.66
C LEU A 22 16.17 10.09 -4.02
N SER A 23 15.56 10.76 -3.05
CA SER A 23 16.21 11.86 -2.32
C SER A 23 17.38 11.37 -1.46
N LEU A 24 17.29 10.15 -0.90
CA LEU A 24 18.38 9.51 -0.17
C LEU A 24 19.57 9.22 -1.07
N ARG A 25 19.32 8.86 -2.34
CA ARG A 25 20.34 8.66 -3.39
C ARG A 25 20.94 9.96 -3.93
N GLY A 26 20.40 11.13 -3.51
CA GLY A 26 20.92 12.44 -3.87
C GLY A 26 20.38 13.03 -5.18
N TYR A 27 19.24 12.52 -5.67
CA TYR A 27 18.57 13.10 -6.84
C TYR A 27 17.70 14.31 -6.47
N ALA A 28 17.57 15.27 -7.40
CA ALA A 28 16.63 16.38 -7.29
C ALA A 28 15.20 15.87 -7.57
N VAL A 29 14.37 15.78 -6.53
CA VAL A 29 13.02 15.22 -6.61
C VAL A 29 11.97 16.31 -6.48
N THR A 30 11.05 16.36 -7.45
CA THR A 30 9.78 17.10 -7.35
C THR A 30 8.63 16.12 -7.37
N LEU A 31 7.72 16.19 -6.39
CA LEU A 31 6.52 15.38 -6.36
C LEU A 31 5.28 16.26 -6.56
N LEU A 32 4.41 15.85 -7.49
CA LEU A 32 3.16 16.51 -7.82
C LEU A 32 1.98 15.67 -7.35
N GLU A 33 1.10 16.25 -6.53
CA GLU A 33 -0.15 15.62 -6.07
C GLU A 33 -1.33 16.56 -6.33
N ARG A 34 -2.37 16.07 -7.02
CA ARG A 34 -3.54 16.88 -7.39
C ARG A 34 -4.43 17.27 -6.20
N GLY A 35 -4.36 16.52 -5.11
CA GLY A 35 -5.16 16.77 -3.91
C GLY A 35 -4.30 16.87 -2.66
N GLU A 36 -4.86 16.41 -1.56
CA GLU A 36 -4.12 16.22 -0.32
C GLU A 36 -3.23 14.97 -0.39
N LEU A 37 -2.09 15.00 0.29
CA LEU A 37 -1.23 13.83 0.42
C LEU A 37 -2.02 12.66 1.03
N THR A 38 -1.85 11.46 0.47
CA THR A 38 -2.53 10.24 0.89
C THR A 38 -4.05 10.19 0.67
N SER A 39 -4.65 11.16 0.00
CA SER A 39 -6.11 11.22 -0.21
C SER A 39 -6.68 10.08 -1.06
N GLY A 40 -5.83 9.36 -1.81
CA GLY A 40 -6.19 8.17 -2.57
C GLY A 40 -6.31 6.91 -1.71
N THR A 41 -5.97 5.76 -2.28
CA THR A 41 -6.09 4.43 -1.63
C THR A 41 -5.30 4.33 -0.32
N THR A 42 -4.16 5.01 -0.22
CA THR A 42 -3.27 4.97 0.95
C THR A 42 -3.97 5.42 2.24
N GLY A 43 -4.73 6.49 2.20
CA GLY A 43 -5.47 6.97 3.39
C GLY A 43 -6.80 6.27 3.64
N ARG A 44 -7.17 5.29 2.81
CA ARG A 44 -8.51 4.70 2.80
C ARG A 44 -8.54 3.18 3.00
N HIS A 45 -7.43 2.52 3.32
CA HIS A 45 -7.44 1.09 3.66
C HIS A 45 -7.72 0.86 5.15
N HIS A 46 -8.03 -0.39 5.54
CA HIS A 46 -8.39 -0.72 6.93
C HIS A 46 -7.24 -0.62 7.95
N GLY A 47 -6.00 -0.52 7.50
CA GLY A 47 -4.86 -0.30 8.39
C GLY A 47 -4.22 -1.55 8.97
N GLN A 48 -4.37 -2.72 8.37
CA GLN A 48 -3.61 -3.89 8.78
C GLN A 48 -2.14 -3.81 8.33
N LEU A 49 -1.23 -4.08 9.25
CA LEU A 49 0.15 -4.45 8.98
C LEU A 49 0.22 -5.96 8.85
N HIS A 50 0.31 -6.43 7.60
CA HIS A 50 0.31 -7.86 7.31
C HIS A 50 1.66 -8.51 7.62
N SER A 51 1.69 -9.54 8.46
CA SER A 51 2.83 -10.46 8.53
C SER A 51 3.01 -11.30 7.27
N GLY A 52 1.98 -11.34 6.42
CA GLY A 52 1.92 -12.19 5.24
C GLY A 52 1.09 -13.45 5.42
N ALA A 53 0.70 -13.81 6.64
CA ALA A 53 -0.03 -15.04 6.96
C ALA A 53 -1.26 -15.27 6.05
N ARG A 54 -2.05 -14.21 5.80
CA ARG A 54 -3.21 -14.26 4.90
C ARG A 54 -2.88 -14.75 3.48
N TYR A 55 -1.65 -14.56 3.02
CA TYR A 55 -1.22 -14.94 1.67
C TYR A 55 -0.53 -16.30 1.63
N ALA A 56 -0.19 -16.88 2.79
CA ALA A 56 0.67 -18.05 2.89
C ALA A 56 0.09 -19.28 2.14
N LEU A 57 -1.22 -19.51 2.22
CA LEU A 57 -1.90 -20.61 1.48
C LEU A 57 -1.93 -20.40 -0.04
N GLY A 58 -1.72 -19.19 -0.53
CA GLY A 58 -1.80 -18.87 -1.97
C GLY A 58 -0.45 -18.60 -2.61
N ASP A 59 0.43 -17.84 -1.96
CA ASP A 59 1.76 -17.46 -2.48
C ASP A 59 2.74 -17.23 -1.32
N VAL A 60 3.57 -18.22 -1.06
CA VAL A 60 4.59 -18.22 0.00
C VAL A 60 5.62 -17.08 -0.21
N ARG A 61 5.96 -16.73 -1.46
CA ARG A 61 6.88 -15.64 -1.78
C ARG A 61 6.31 -14.29 -1.34
N ILE A 62 5.05 -14.01 -1.70
CA ILE A 62 4.34 -12.79 -1.28
C ILE A 62 4.20 -12.74 0.24
N ALA A 63 3.93 -13.88 0.88
CA ALA A 63 3.81 -13.97 2.32
C ALA A 63 5.14 -13.62 3.02
N ARG A 64 6.25 -14.17 2.54
CA ARG A 64 7.61 -13.88 3.06
C ARG A 64 7.98 -12.41 2.89
N GLU A 65 7.76 -11.84 1.71
CA GLU A 65 7.99 -10.41 1.45
C GLU A 65 7.25 -9.51 2.46
N CYS A 66 6.00 -9.83 2.75
CA CYS A 66 5.23 -9.08 3.76
C CYS A 66 5.86 -9.20 5.16
N MET A 67 6.35 -10.38 5.53
CA MET A 67 7.00 -10.57 6.83
C MET A 67 8.29 -9.77 6.94
N ASP A 68 9.14 -9.85 5.91
CA ASP A 68 10.41 -9.13 5.88
C ASP A 68 10.18 -7.61 5.98
N GLU A 69 9.26 -7.05 5.17
CA GLU A 69 8.91 -5.64 5.23
C GLU A 69 8.25 -5.25 6.56
N THR A 70 7.42 -6.11 7.15
CA THR A 70 6.87 -5.87 8.50
C THR A 70 7.97 -5.70 9.54
N LEU A 71 8.99 -6.53 9.51
CA LEU A 71 10.14 -6.43 10.43
C LEU A 71 10.94 -5.14 10.21
N ILE A 72 11.16 -4.77 8.93
CA ILE A 72 11.84 -3.52 8.58
C ILE A 72 11.03 -2.32 9.07
N LEU A 73 9.73 -2.26 8.74
CA LEU A 73 8.85 -1.15 9.10
C LEU A 73 8.73 -0.98 10.62
N ARG A 74 8.68 -2.07 11.38
CA ARG A 74 8.71 -2.04 12.86
C ARG A 74 9.96 -1.36 13.40
N ARG A 75 11.09 -1.51 12.73
CA ARG A 75 12.36 -0.90 13.11
C ARG A 75 12.45 0.57 12.70
N ILE A 76 12.07 0.89 11.45
CA ILE A 76 12.28 2.24 10.91
C ILE A 76 11.14 3.22 11.18
N ALA A 77 9.92 2.73 11.44
CA ALA A 77 8.72 3.54 11.63
C ALA A 77 7.88 3.14 12.86
N PRO A 78 8.48 2.94 14.05
CA PRO A 78 7.78 2.40 15.23
C PRO A 78 6.58 3.25 15.66
N ASN A 79 6.61 4.56 15.39
CA ASN A 79 5.53 5.50 15.74
C ASN A 79 4.29 5.42 14.83
N CYS A 80 4.36 4.62 13.78
CA CYS A 80 3.28 4.45 12.81
C CYS A 80 2.50 3.14 13.00
N MET A 81 2.85 2.32 14.00
CA MET A 81 2.36 0.95 14.14
C MET A 81 1.96 0.62 15.57
N GLU A 82 1.02 -0.33 15.70
CA GLU A 82 0.76 -1.06 16.93
C GLU A 82 1.16 -2.54 16.70
N TYR A 83 1.92 -3.11 17.65
CA TYR A 83 2.43 -4.50 17.57
C TYR A 83 1.48 -5.44 18.31
N ASN A 84 0.22 -5.40 17.94
CA ASN A 84 -0.86 -6.03 18.67
C ASN A 84 -1.09 -7.51 18.30
N GLN A 85 -0.39 -8.06 17.34
CA GLN A 85 -0.55 -9.43 16.82
C GLN A 85 -1.86 -9.61 16.05
N GLY A 86 -2.05 -10.79 15.47
CA GLY A 86 -3.27 -11.19 14.78
C GLY A 86 -3.71 -12.58 15.20
N LEU A 87 -5.00 -12.83 15.12
CA LEU A 87 -5.62 -14.10 15.44
C LEU A 87 -6.49 -14.54 14.27
N PHE A 88 -6.19 -15.71 13.69
CA PHE A 88 -7.00 -16.36 12.68
C PHE A 88 -7.94 -17.35 13.34
N LEU A 89 -9.24 -17.24 13.10
CA LEU A 89 -10.28 -18.09 13.68
C LEU A 89 -10.92 -18.95 12.61
N ALA A 90 -10.95 -20.26 12.82
CA ALA A 90 -11.76 -21.20 12.04
C ALA A 90 -13.15 -21.30 12.68
N LEU A 91 -14.20 -21.06 11.89
CA LEU A 91 -15.58 -21.01 12.37
C LEU A 91 -16.39 -22.24 11.92
N THR A 92 -15.91 -22.96 10.91
CA THR A 92 -16.55 -24.17 10.36
C THR A 92 -15.57 -25.34 10.35
N GLU A 93 -16.06 -26.56 10.18
CA GLU A 93 -15.21 -27.75 10.03
C GLU A 93 -14.31 -27.67 8.79
N GLU A 94 -14.80 -27.05 7.70
CA GLU A 94 -14.02 -26.81 6.49
C GLU A 94 -12.84 -25.87 6.80
N ASP A 95 -13.09 -24.76 7.51
CA ASP A 95 -12.04 -23.84 7.94
C ASP A 95 -11.04 -24.51 8.89
N ALA A 96 -11.54 -25.30 9.85
CA ALA A 96 -10.72 -26.03 10.80
C ALA A 96 -9.78 -27.04 10.11
N GLY A 97 -10.25 -27.65 9.02
CA GLY A 97 -9.44 -28.54 8.19
C GLY A 97 -8.27 -27.87 7.49
N LEU A 98 -8.29 -26.53 7.33
CA LEU A 98 -7.19 -25.75 6.72
C LEU A 98 -6.09 -25.35 7.71
N ALA A 99 -6.32 -25.45 9.01
CA ALA A 99 -5.42 -24.84 9.99
C ALA A 99 -4.00 -25.44 9.98
N ASP A 100 -3.85 -26.76 9.80
CA ASP A 100 -2.52 -27.39 9.74
C ASP A 100 -1.76 -26.95 8.47
N GLU A 101 -2.43 -26.94 7.30
CA GLU A 101 -1.86 -26.43 6.06
C GLU A 101 -1.47 -24.96 6.19
N PHE A 102 -2.30 -24.15 6.86
CA PHE A 102 -2.03 -22.74 7.10
C PHE A 102 -0.79 -22.51 7.96
N VAL A 103 -0.63 -23.25 9.06
CA VAL A 103 0.55 -23.17 9.93
C VAL A 103 1.82 -23.59 9.18
N GLU A 104 1.77 -24.66 8.40
CA GLU A 104 2.90 -25.09 7.56
C GLU A 104 3.26 -24.09 6.48
N ALA A 105 2.27 -23.50 5.82
CA ALA A 105 2.48 -22.46 4.80
C ALA A 105 3.10 -21.18 5.43
N CYS A 106 2.66 -20.80 6.61
CA CYS A 106 3.29 -19.70 7.38
C CYS A 106 4.75 -20.02 7.71
N ARG A 107 5.03 -21.26 8.16
CA ARG A 107 6.42 -21.69 8.46
C ARG A 107 7.30 -21.65 7.21
N ALA A 108 6.80 -22.11 6.07
CA ALA A 108 7.50 -22.03 4.79
C ALA A 108 7.80 -20.59 4.36
N ALA A 109 6.95 -19.64 4.75
CA ALA A 109 7.13 -18.21 4.54
C ALA A 109 7.94 -17.51 5.65
N THR A 110 8.52 -18.26 6.61
CA THR A 110 9.24 -17.72 7.78
C THR A 110 8.37 -16.86 8.71
N ILE A 111 7.07 -17.06 8.69
CA ILE A 111 6.12 -16.36 9.54
C ILE A 111 5.88 -17.18 10.80
N PRO A 112 6.17 -16.67 12.01
CA PRO A 112 5.78 -17.32 13.26
C PRO A 112 4.25 -17.48 13.31
N ALA A 113 3.79 -18.72 13.38
CA ALA A 113 2.38 -19.08 13.53
C ALA A 113 2.26 -20.17 14.58
N GLU A 114 1.40 -19.98 15.57
CA GLU A 114 1.15 -20.91 16.68
C GLU A 114 -0.35 -21.16 16.79
N GLU A 115 -0.77 -22.42 16.72
CA GLU A 115 -2.11 -22.77 17.12
C GLU A 115 -2.25 -22.72 18.63
N ILE A 116 -3.29 -22.05 19.10
CA ILE A 116 -3.58 -21.90 20.53
C ILE A 116 -4.97 -22.46 20.87
N PRO A 117 -5.17 -22.96 22.10
CA PRO A 117 -6.51 -23.37 22.55
C PRO A 117 -7.51 -22.23 22.46
N ILE A 118 -8.77 -22.52 22.08
CA ILE A 118 -9.84 -21.51 22.03
C ILE A 118 -10.02 -20.80 23.38
N SER A 119 -9.88 -21.53 24.50
CA SER A 119 -9.93 -20.93 25.84
C SER A 119 -8.86 -19.84 26.06
N ARG A 120 -7.66 -20.02 25.47
CA ARG A 120 -6.60 -18.99 25.50
C ARG A 120 -6.96 -17.82 24.59
N ALA A 121 -7.49 -18.08 23.40
CA ALA A 121 -7.94 -17.02 22.49
C ALA A 121 -9.03 -16.15 23.13
N LEU A 122 -10.03 -16.76 23.77
CA LEU A 122 -11.11 -16.08 24.50
C LEU A 122 -10.61 -15.34 25.76
N ALA A 123 -9.57 -15.83 26.41
CA ALA A 123 -8.93 -15.12 27.51
C ALA A 123 -8.14 -13.88 27.06
N MET A 124 -7.60 -13.90 25.83
CA MET A 124 -6.93 -12.75 25.21
C MET A 124 -7.95 -11.72 24.72
N GLU A 125 -9.05 -12.20 24.08
CA GLU A 125 -10.08 -11.38 23.47
C GLU A 125 -11.47 -11.93 23.79
N SER A 126 -12.09 -11.41 24.82
CA SER A 126 -13.40 -11.91 25.31
C SER A 126 -14.57 -11.66 24.36
N ALA A 127 -14.41 -10.76 23.39
CA ALA A 127 -15.44 -10.46 22.41
C ALA A 127 -15.52 -11.48 21.25
N LEU A 128 -14.56 -12.41 21.15
CA LEU A 128 -14.53 -13.40 20.09
C LEU A 128 -15.73 -14.35 20.13
N ASN A 129 -16.08 -14.90 18.96
CA ASN A 129 -17.10 -15.92 18.88
C ASN A 129 -16.66 -17.20 19.65
N PRO A 130 -17.38 -17.56 20.74
CA PRO A 130 -17.00 -18.74 21.54
C PRO A 130 -17.23 -20.08 20.81
N ALA A 131 -17.94 -20.08 19.68
CA ALA A 131 -18.14 -21.26 18.83
C ALA A 131 -17.00 -21.46 17.83
N ALA A 132 -15.93 -20.66 17.86
CA ALA A 132 -14.73 -20.89 17.04
C ALA A 132 -14.13 -22.28 17.36
N LEU A 133 -13.71 -23.00 16.31
CA LEU A 133 -13.20 -24.37 16.40
C LEU A 133 -11.70 -24.44 16.59
N ARG A 134 -10.94 -23.57 15.88
CA ARG A 134 -9.47 -23.47 15.97
C ARG A 134 -9.03 -22.02 15.91
N ALA A 135 -7.88 -21.72 16.52
CA ALA A 135 -7.31 -20.38 16.55
C ALA A 135 -5.80 -20.42 16.32
N VAL A 136 -5.29 -19.59 15.40
CA VAL A 136 -3.86 -19.48 15.12
C VAL A 136 -3.42 -18.05 15.31
N ILE A 137 -2.43 -17.82 16.19
CA ILE A 137 -1.82 -16.50 16.42
C ILE A 137 -0.65 -16.26 15.47
N VAL A 138 -0.57 -15.05 14.94
CA VAL A 138 0.46 -14.62 13.98
C VAL A 138 0.96 -13.20 14.32
N PRO A 139 2.15 -12.77 13.84
CA PRO A 139 2.70 -11.45 14.14
C PRO A 139 2.13 -10.33 13.26
N ASP A 140 0.83 -10.33 12.98
CA ASP A 140 0.15 -9.19 12.35
C ASP A 140 0.17 -7.96 13.27
N GLY A 141 -0.33 -6.85 12.81
CA GLY A 141 -0.45 -5.63 13.58
C GLY A 141 -1.31 -4.60 12.87
N THR A 142 -1.33 -3.40 13.43
CA THR A 142 -1.98 -2.27 12.78
C THR A 142 -0.96 -1.24 12.31
N ILE A 143 -1.28 -0.55 11.23
CA ILE A 143 -0.47 0.51 10.64
C ILE A 143 -1.33 1.74 10.40
N ASP A 144 -0.84 2.89 10.84
CA ASP A 144 -1.37 4.18 10.42
C ASP A 144 -0.66 4.59 9.12
N ALA A 145 -1.24 4.21 7.98
CA ALA A 145 -0.62 4.45 6.68
C ALA A 145 -0.49 5.93 6.34
N TYR A 146 -1.37 6.79 6.86
CA TYR A 146 -1.19 8.23 6.76
C TYR A 146 0.12 8.67 7.43
N ARG A 147 0.34 8.26 8.70
CA ARG A 147 1.56 8.61 9.42
C ARG A 147 2.81 8.06 8.76
N LEU A 148 2.74 6.82 8.25
CA LEU A 148 3.87 6.20 7.54
C LEU A 148 4.24 7.00 6.29
N ALA A 149 3.28 7.28 5.42
CA ALA A 149 3.51 8.06 4.20
C ALA A 149 4.03 9.47 4.53
N MET A 150 3.45 10.15 5.54
CA MET A 150 3.91 11.47 5.99
C MET A 150 5.32 11.43 6.59
N SER A 151 5.75 10.31 7.19
CA SER A 151 7.13 10.13 7.66
C SER A 151 8.11 9.99 6.50
N PHE A 152 7.74 9.28 5.42
CA PHE A 152 8.52 9.25 4.18
C PHE A 152 8.62 10.64 3.55
N PHE A 153 7.51 11.36 3.44
CA PHE A 153 7.53 12.74 2.92
C PHE A 153 8.40 13.68 3.76
N ALA A 154 8.35 13.55 5.09
CA ALA A 154 9.21 14.33 5.98
C ALA A 154 10.68 14.01 5.73
N ALA A 155 11.05 12.76 5.56
CA ALA A 155 12.41 12.33 5.26
C ALA A 155 12.88 12.83 3.89
N ALA A 156 12.03 12.75 2.86
CA ALA A 156 12.32 13.26 1.52
C ALA A 156 12.53 14.79 1.54
N ARG A 157 11.66 15.53 2.24
CA ARG A 157 11.77 16.99 2.36
C ARG A 157 13.03 17.43 3.10
N ILE A 158 13.43 16.74 4.17
CA ILE A 158 14.70 17.03 4.88
C ILE A 158 15.89 16.91 3.92
N ARG A 159 15.77 16.07 2.87
CA ARG A 159 16.78 15.83 1.84
C ARG A 159 16.61 16.71 0.59
N GLY A 160 15.71 17.71 0.65
CA GLY A 160 15.54 18.71 -0.42
C GLY A 160 14.44 18.40 -1.43
N ALA A 161 13.65 17.35 -1.27
CA ALA A 161 12.53 17.09 -2.17
C ALA A 161 11.48 18.21 -2.12
N ASP A 162 11.05 18.68 -3.30
CA ASP A 162 9.95 19.64 -3.46
C ASP A 162 8.62 18.86 -3.59
N ILE A 163 7.75 19.01 -2.61
CA ILE A 163 6.46 18.29 -2.55
C ILE A 163 5.33 19.31 -2.72
N ARG A 164 4.62 19.20 -3.84
CA ARG A 164 3.55 20.09 -4.25
C ARG A 164 2.20 19.41 -4.23
N THR A 165 1.35 19.88 -3.32
CA THR A 165 -0.07 19.47 -3.24
C THR A 165 -0.93 20.40 -4.09
N PHE A 166 -2.14 19.96 -4.44
CA PHE A 166 -3.08 20.68 -5.32
C PHE A 166 -2.45 21.08 -6.67
N THR A 167 -1.49 20.27 -7.13
CA THR A 167 -0.76 20.47 -8.37
C THR A 167 -1.02 19.26 -9.26
N GLU A 168 -1.87 19.41 -10.25
CA GLU A 168 -2.30 18.35 -11.16
C GLU A 168 -1.42 18.32 -12.39
N ALA A 169 -0.77 17.18 -12.69
CA ALA A 169 -0.07 16.97 -13.93
C ALA A 169 -1.07 16.95 -15.10
N THR A 170 -0.84 17.79 -16.12
CA THR A 170 -1.73 17.95 -17.28
C THR A 170 -1.14 17.41 -18.58
N GLU A 171 0.20 17.34 -18.67
CA GLU A 171 0.90 16.82 -19.85
C GLU A 171 2.29 16.29 -19.42
N ILE A 172 2.74 15.23 -20.08
CA ILE A 172 4.12 14.76 -20.01
C ILE A 172 4.75 15.04 -21.37
N GLU A 173 5.61 16.07 -21.41
CA GLU A 173 6.32 16.48 -22.60
C GLU A 173 7.39 15.46 -22.98
N ARG A 174 7.57 15.23 -24.28
CA ARG A 174 8.54 14.28 -24.81
C ARG A 174 9.22 14.81 -26.08
N SER A 175 10.49 14.46 -26.26
CA SER A 175 11.25 14.77 -27.47
C SER A 175 12.26 13.67 -27.73
N GLY A 176 12.40 13.24 -28.99
CA GLY A 176 13.34 12.20 -29.39
C GLY A 176 13.14 10.84 -28.67
N GLY A 177 11.90 10.53 -28.29
CA GLY A 177 11.61 9.29 -27.54
C GLY A 177 11.92 9.35 -26.04
N CYS A 178 12.30 10.50 -25.50
CA CYS A 178 12.56 10.69 -24.07
C CYS A 178 11.56 11.68 -23.45
N VAL A 179 11.26 11.52 -22.16
CA VAL A 179 10.55 12.55 -21.39
C VAL A 179 11.45 13.79 -21.24
N THR A 180 10.85 14.99 -21.19
CA THR A 180 11.59 16.25 -21.07
C THR A 180 11.06 17.16 -19.98
N ALA A 181 9.76 17.09 -19.68
CA ALA A 181 9.13 17.87 -18.62
C ALA A 181 7.75 17.32 -18.28
N VAL A 182 7.20 17.79 -17.16
CA VAL A 182 5.77 17.68 -16.82
C VAL A 182 5.18 19.07 -16.76
N ARG A 183 4.06 19.30 -17.47
CA ARG A 183 3.19 20.46 -17.25
C ARG A 183 2.21 20.16 -16.13
N ALA A 184 1.95 21.13 -15.32
CA ALA A 184 0.99 20.98 -14.23
C ALA A 184 0.22 22.28 -13.96
N LEU A 185 -1.01 22.10 -13.46
CA LEU A 185 -1.91 23.17 -13.05
C LEU A 185 -2.00 23.22 -11.51
N ASP A 186 -1.72 24.35 -10.92
CA ASP A 186 -2.05 24.61 -9.51
C ASP A 186 -3.57 24.81 -9.39
N LEU A 187 -4.24 23.89 -8.75
CA LEU A 187 -5.71 23.86 -8.64
C LEU A 187 -6.27 24.94 -7.69
N ARG A 188 -5.42 25.62 -6.91
CA ARG A 188 -5.83 26.70 -6.02
C ARG A 188 -5.76 28.05 -6.70
N SER A 189 -4.70 28.28 -7.46
CA SER A 189 -4.44 29.57 -8.13
C SER A 189 -4.82 29.59 -9.61
N GLY A 190 -4.95 28.42 -10.24
CA GLY A 190 -5.12 28.30 -11.69
C GLY A 190 -3.83 28.55 -12.47
N ALA A 191 -2.68 28.68 -11.81
CA ALA A 191 -1.41 28.92 -12.48
C ALA A 191 -0.84 27.63 -13.09
N GLU A 192 -0.41 27.74 -14.35
CA GLU A 192 0.34 26.68 -15.00
C GLU A 192 1.83 26.75 -14.68
N SER A 193 2.44 25.59 -14.54
CA SER A 193 3.88 25.45 -14.30
C SER A 193 4.46 24.34 -15.16
N ARG A 194 5.74 24.44 -15.47
CA ARG A 194 6.50 23.45 -16.21
C ARG A 194 7.68 22.97 -15.36
N PHE A 195 7.76 21.67 -15.14
CA PHE A 195 8.80 21.01 -14.37
C PHE A 195 9.70 20.20 -15.31
N PRO A 196 10.92 20.67 -15.62
CA PRO A 196 11.88 19.88 -16.41
C PRO A 196 12.15 18.54 -15.71
N ALA A 197 12.27 17.47 -16.48
CA ALA A 197 12.49 16.13 -15.94
C ALA A 197 13.38 15.29 -16.88
N ASP A 198 14.44 14.72 -16.31
CA ASP A 198 15.19 13.61 -16.95
C ASP A 198 14.42 12.30 -16.80
N VAL A 199 13.64 12.17 -15.71
CA VAL A 199 12.80 11.01 -15.43
C VAL A 199 11.47 11.43 -14.84
N VAL A 200 10.39 10.75 -15.25
CA VAL A 200 9.06 10.84 -14.66
C VAL A 200 8.66 9.48 -14.09
N VAL A 201 8.24 9.46 -12.82
CA VAL A 201 7.75 8.24 -12.15
C VAL A 201 6.26 8.40 -11.87
N ASN A 202 5.45 7.58 -12.52
CA ASN A 202 4.02 7.50 -12.30
C ASN A 202 3.70 6.62 -11.10
N CYS A 203 3.35 7.26 -9.98
CA CYS A 203 2.90 6.68 -8.72
C CYS A 203 1.40 6.93 -8.47
N GLY A 204 0.61 7.11 -9.53
CA GLY A 204 -0.79 7.50 -9.48
C GLY A 204 -1.75 6.44 -8.95
N GLY A 205 -1.27 5.25 -8.54
CA GLY A 205 -2.13 4.19 -8.03
C GLY A 205 -3.27 3.86 -8.99
N PRO A 206 -4.55 3.91 -8.57
CA PRO A 206 -5.69 3.61 -9.46
C PRO A 206 -5.83 4.57 -10.65
N TRP A 207 -5.20 5.73 -10.62
CA TRP A 207 -5.18 6.72 -11.72
C TRP A 207 -3.96 6.59 -12.63
N ALA A 208 -3.11 5.57 -12.44
CA ALA A 208 -1.90 5.40 -13.23
C ALA A 208 -2.17 5.31 -14.74
N GLY A 209 -3.31 4.76 -15.15
CA GLY A 209 -3.76 4.76 -16.54
C GLY A 209 -4.03 6.17 -17.09
N LYS A 210 -4.72 7.02 -16.31
CA LYS A 210 -4.99 8.43 -16.67
C LYS A 210 -3.66 9.20 -16.82
N ILE A 211 -2.69 8.97 -15.91
CA ILE A 211 -1.37 9.60 -15.98
C ILE A 211 -0.57 9.09 -17.19
N GLY A 212 -0.61 7.79 -17.48
CA GLY A 212 0.04 7.22 -18.68
C GLY A 212 -0.47 7.87 -19.96
N SER A 213 -1.78 8.15 -20.02
CA SER A 213 -2.40 8.82 -21.17
C SER A 213 -1.87 10.23 -21.43
N LEU A 214 -1.38 10.95 -20.40
CA LEU A 214 -0.72 12.26 -20.55
C LEU A 214 0.59 12.19 -21.36
N ALA A 215 1.18 11.00 -21.46
CA ALA A 215 2.35 10.71 -22.28
C ALA A 215 1.98 9.93 -23.56
N GLY A 216 0.69 9.69 -23.83
CA GLY A 216 0.23 8.83 -24.93
C GLY A 216 0.56 7.35 -24.71
N ILE A 217 0.72 6.91 -23.46
CA ILE A 217 1.08 5.54 -23.07
C ILE A 217 -0.13 4.85 -22.43
N ASP A 218 -0.40 3.62 -22.87
CA ASP A 218 -1.37 2.73 -22.22
C ASP A 218 -0.74 2.01 -21.03
N VAL A 219 -1.29 2.20 -19.84
CA VAL A 219 -0.91 1.46 -18.64
C VAL A 219 -2.00 0.44 -18.34
N PRO A 220 -1.75 -0.86 -18.53
CA PRO A 220 -2.74 -1.89 -18.26
C PRO A 220 -3.02 -1.99 -16.76
N LEU A 221 -4.20 -1.60 -16.35
CA LEU A 221 -4.61 -1.50 -14.96
C LEU A 221 -6.07 -1.91 -14.80
N THR A 222 -6.38 -2.62 -13.72
CA THR A 222 -7.74 -2.85 -13.23
C THR A 222 -7.90 -2.16 -11.89
N ALA A 223 -8.80 -1.17 -11.82
CA ALA A 223 -9.16 -0.55 -10.55
C ALA A 223 -10.20 -1.43 -9.83
N ALA A 224 -9.84 -1.95 -8.65
CA ALA A 224 -10.67 -2.87 -7.88
C ALA A 224 -11.06 -2.25 -6.52
N PRO A 225 -12.21 -1.51 -6.45
CA PRO A 225 -12.69 -0.96 -5.19
C PRO A 225 -13.05 -2.06 -4.20
N GLY A 226 -12.77 -1.80 -2.94
CA GLY A 226 -13.22 -2.58 -1.80
C GLY A 226 -13.77 -1.67 -0.73
N SER A 227 -14.87 -2.09 -0.12
CA SER A 227 -15.59 -1.35 0.93
C SER A 227 -15.09 -1.73 2.31
N MET A 228 -15.13 -0.79 3.23
CA MET A 228 -14.80 -0.94 4.64
C MET A 228 -15.84 -0.24 5.50
N VAL A 229 -16.07 -0.76 6.70
CA VAL A 229 -16.98 -0.19 7.68
C VAL A 229 -16.26 -0.03 9.01
N ALA A 230 -16.33 1.15 9.59
CA ALA A 230 -15.85 1.44 10.94
C ALA A 230 -17.03 1.57 11.91
N VAL A 231 -16.99 0.82 12.99
CA VAL A 231 -17.92 0.94 14.11
C VAL A 231 -17.28 1.62 15.31
N GLU A 232 -18.11 2.21 16.17
CA GLU A 232 -17.67 2.79 17.43
C GLU A 232 -17.20 1.70 18.40
N GLY A 233 -16.11 1.97 19.08
CA GLY A 233 -15.50 1.06 20.04
C GLY A 233 -14.32 0.29 19.44
N ARG A 234 -13.31 0.12 20.28
CA ARG A 234 -12.20 -0.83 20.04
C ARG A 234 -12.60 -2.15 20.66
N LEU A 235 -13.21 -3.03 19.86
CA LEU A 235 -13.84 -4.26 20.31
C LEU A 235 -12.83 -5.36 20.62
N THR A 236 -11.65 -5.27 19.98
CA THR A 236 -10.50 -6.17 20.22
C THR A 236 -9.22 -5.37 20.24
N ASP A 237 -8.19 -5.91 20.87
CA ASP A 237 -6.83 -5.37 20.80
C ASP A 237 -6.02 -6.05 19.70
N LEU A 238 -6.33 -7.29 19.35
CA LEU A 238 -5.70 -8.03 18.25
C LEU A 238 -6.41 -7.75 16.91
N VAL A 239 -5.69 -7.95 15.79
CA VAL A 239 -6.30 -8.08 14.46
C VAL A 239 -7.00 -9.43 14.40
N ILE A 240 -8.29 -9.47 14.08
CA ILE A 240 -9.05 -10.72 13.99
C ILE A 240 -9.30 -11.05 12.53
N SER A 241 -8.88 -12.23 12.11
CA SER A 241 -9.03 -12.72 10.74
C SER A 241 -9.81 -14.04 10.70
N HIS A 242 -10.61 -14.22 9.68
CA HIS A 242 -11.24 -15.53 9.40
C HIS A 242 -10.19 -16.46 8.77
N LEU A 243 -10.02 -17.65 9.34
CA LEU A 243 -9.14 -18.69 8.82
C LEU A 243 -9.89 -19.50 7.77
N HIS A 244 -9.88 -19.00 6.54
CA HIS A 244 -10.46 -19.69 5.38
C HIS A 244 -9.73 -19.25 4.10
N ARG A 245 -10.04 -19.86 2.97
CA ARG A 245 -9.51 -19.33 1.70
C ARG A 245 -10.00 -17.91 1.49
N ALA A 246 -9.08 -17.03 1.06
CA ALA A 246 -9.31 -15.56 1.02
C ALA A 246 -10.63 -15.16 0.34
N GLY A 247 -11.46 -14.40 1.03
CA GLY A 247 -12.78 -13.92 0.62
C GLY A 247 -13.03 -12.46 1.00
N ASP A 248 -14.30 -12.05 1.04
CA ASP A 248 -14.70 -10.71 1.42
C ASP A 248 -15.06 -10.61 2.91
N GLY A 249 -14.72 -9.49 3.54
CA GLY A 249 -15.10 -9.19 4.92
C GLY A 249 -14.39 -10.07 5.96
N ASP A 250 -13.17 -10.44 5.70
CA ASP A 250 -12.46 -11.44 6.48
C ASP A 250 -11.68 -10.91 7.67
N ILE A 251 -11.54 -9.58 7.81
CA ILE A 251 -10.56 -9.01 8.73
C ILE A 251 -11.17 -7.85 9.51
N ILE A 252 -11.08 -7.93 10.84
CA ILE A 252 -11.39 -6.83 11.76
C ILE A 252 -10.07 -6.26 12.26
N VAL A 253 -9.86 -4.95 12.05
CA VAL A 253 -8.66 -4.23 12.46
C VAL A 253 -9.00 -3.22 13.52
N PRO A 254 -8.39 -3.29 14.73
CA PRO A 254 -8.53 -2.26 15.73
C PRO A 254 -7.73 -1.02 15.32
N GLN A 255 -8.40 0.12 15.15
CA GLN A 255 -7.76 1.38 14.82
C GLN A 255 -8.12 2.44 15.86
N ARG A 256 -7.22 2.73 16.78
CA ARG A 256 -7.42 3.71 17.86
C ARG A 256 -8.68 3.38 18.69
N LYS A 257 -9.76 4.12 18.49
CA LYS A 257 -11.05 3.97 19.20
C LYS A 257 -12.12 3.25 18.37
N PHE A 258 -11.76 2.71 17.21
CA PHE A 258 -12.68 2.09 16.27
C PHE A 258 -12.28 0.65 15.97
N SER A 259 -13.23 -0.14 15.55
CA SER A 259 -13.02 -1.43 14.92
C SER A 259 -13.46 -1.35 13.47
N ILE A 260 -12.58 -1.73 12.53
CA ILE A 260 -12.81 -1.61 11.10
C ILE A 260 -12.90 -3.01 10.50
N ILE A 261 -14.04 -3.34 9.90
CA ILE A 261 -14.20 -4.57 9.11
C ILE A 261 -13.96 -4.27 7.63
N GLY A 262 -13.23 -5.12 6.94
CA GLY A 262 -12.96 -5.04 5.51
C GLY A 262 -12.27 -6.28 4.95
N SER A 263 -12.21 -6.39 3.67
CA SER A 263 -12.80 -5.53 2.65
C SER A 263 -13.52 -6.39 1.61
N THR A 264 -14.46 -5.79 0.87
CA THR A 264 -15.04 -6.41 -0.34
C THR A 264 -14.13 -6.20 -1.55
N GLN A 265 -14.53 -6.75 -2.71
CA GLN A 265 -13.88 -6.48 -3.98
C GLN A 265 -14.91 -6.40 -5.11
N ARG A 266 -14.81 -5.33 -5.89
CA ARG A 266 -15.56 -5.07 -7.10
C ARG A 266 -14.61 -4.57 -8.18
N LYS A 267 -15.10 -4.30 -9.39
CA LYS A 267 -14.37 -3.63 -10.48
C LYS A 267 -15.01 -2.28 -10.76
N THR A 268 -14.19 -1.31 -11.14
CA THR A 268 -14.66 -0.01 -11.64
C THR A 268 -13.77 0.49 -12.76
N ASP A 269 -14.35 1.25 -13.69
CA ASP A 269 -13.61 1.97 -14.72
C ASP A 269 -13.24 3.39 -14.25
N ASP A 270 -13.92 3.91 -13.20
CA ASP A 270 -13.59 5.21 -12.61
C ASP A 270 -13.29 5.07 -11.11
N PRO A 271 -12.05 5.34 -10.69
CA PRO A 271 -11.65 5.32 -9.30
C PRO A 271 -12.01 6.59 -8.51
N ASP A 272 -12.61 7.59 -9.15
CA ASP A 272 -13.08 8.81 -8.50
C ASP A 272 -14.49 8.61 -7.91
N GLY A 273 -14.84 9.34 -6.85
CA GLY A 273 -16.18 9.37 -6.28
C GLY A 273 -16.72 8.06 -5.71
N LEU A 274 -15.85 7.11 -5.34
CA LEU A 274 -16.25 5.80 -4.84
C LEU A 274 -17.04 5.89 -3.53
N ALA A 275 -18.25 5.33 -3.53
CA ALA A 275 -19.07 5.12 -2.34
C ALA A 275 -19.28 3.60 -2.11
N PRO A 276 -19.36 3.14 -0.86
CA PRO A 276 -19.63 1.74 -0.57
C PRO A 276 -21.10 1.42 -0.85
N PRO A 277 -21.39 0.38 -1.67
CA PRO A 277 -22.76 -0.10 -1.84
C PRO A 277 -23.36 -0.59 -0.51
N GLU A 278 -24.65 -0.43 -0.32
CA GLU A 278 -25.34 -0.91 0.89
C GLU A 278 -25.20 -2.42 1.09
N ASP A 279 -25.19 -3.20 0.00
CA ASP A 279 -24.99 -4.65 0.06
C ASP A 279 -23.60 -5.01 0.61
N ASP A 280 -22.57 -4.24 0.25
CA ASP A 280 -21.23 -4.41 0.82
C ASP A 280 -21.24 -4.14 2.33
N ILE A 281 -21.92 -3.07 2.77
CA ILE A 281 -22.01 -2.74 4.19
C ILE A 281 -22.71 -3.86 4.96
N ARG A 282 -23.84 -4.35 4.46
CA ARG A 282 -24.58 -5.48 5.07
C ARG A 282 -23.72 -6.75 5.14
N LEU A 283 -23.04 -7.09 4.04
CA LEU A 283 -22.14 -8.24 3.99
C LEU A 283 -21.03 -8.12 5.04
N LEU A 284 -20.35 -6.97 5.10
CA LEU A 284 -19.23 -6.75 6.03
C LEU A 284 -19.68 -6.87 7.48
N LEU A 285 -20.81 -6.27 7.84
CA LEU A 285 -21.37 -6.36 9.20
C LEU A 285 -21.75 -7.81 9.55
N SER A 286 -22.38 -8.54 8.63
CA SER A 286 -22.72 -9.95 8.83
C SER A 286 -21.47 -10.83 9.00
N ARG A 287 -20.38 -10.57 8.26
CA ARG A 287 -19.11 -11.28 8.41
C ARG A 287 -18.44 -10.95 9.74
N ALA A 288 -18.50 -9.68 10.16
CA ALA A 288 -17.95 -9.26 11.44
C ALA A 288 -18.68 -9.92 12.62
N ASP A 289 -20.02 -10.06 12.56
CA ASP A 289 -20.80 -10.75 13.59
C ASP A 289 -20.44 -12.24 13.73
N GLN A 290 -19.92 -12.88 12.67
CA GLN A 290 -19.43 -14.26 12.75
C GLN A 290 -18.14 -14.35 13.58
N LEU A 291 -17.26 -13.34 13.50
CA LEU A 291 -16.00 -13.28 14.24
C LEU A 291 -16.19 -12.73 15.66
N ILE A 292 -16.99 -11.68 15.79
CA ILE A 292 -17.29 -10.96 17.03
C ILE A 292 -18.81 -10.79 17.13
N PRO A 293 -19.51 -11.67 17.86
CA PRO A 293 -20.97 -11.59 18.00
C PRO A 293 -21.42 -10.22 18.52
N GLY A 294 -22.37 -9.61 17.83
CA GLY A 294 -22.89 -8.28 18.18
C GLY A 294 -22.09 -7.10 17.62
N PHE A 295 -21.10 -7.33 16.78
CA PHE A 295 -20.35 -6.27 16.11
C PHE A 295 -21.28 -5.26 15.39
N SER A 296 -22.28 -5.77 14.66
CA SER A 296 -23.23 -4.95 13.92
C SER A 296 -24.16 -4.10 14.78
N SER A 297 -24.27 -4.37 16.09
CA SER A 297 -25.04 -3.57 17.04
C SER A 297 -24.37 -2.25 17.43
N HIS A 298 -23.08 -2.11 17.16
CA HIS A 298 -22.34 -0.88 17.42
C HIS A 298 -22.61 0.20 16.37
N PRO A 299 -22.68 1.48 16.76
CA PRO A 299 -22.94 2.57 15.83
C PRO A 299 -21.90 2.63 14.71
N ILE A 300 -22.35 2.63 13.45
CA ILE A 300 -21.48 2.86 12.30
C ILE A 300 -21.00 4.32 12.34
N ARG A 301 -19.70 4.53 12.32
CA ARG A 301 -19.07 5.86 12.30
C ARG A 301 -18.67 6.31 10.92
N ALA A 302 -18.26 5.35 10.07
CA ALA A 302 -17.94 5.60 8.69
C ALA A 302 -18.07 4.32 7.86
N ALA A 303 -18.42 4.49 6.58
CA ALA A 303 -18.28 3.48 5.56
C ALA A 303 -17.69 4.15 4.33
N TRP A 304 -16.71 3.48 3.67
CA TRP A 304 -16.02 4.04 2.52
C TRP A 304 -15.50 2.94 1.60
N SER A 305 -15.16 3.32 0.36
CA SER A 305 -14.50 2.44 -0.60
C SER A 305 -13.17 3.03 -1.05
N ALA A 306 -12.24 2.15 -1.41
CA ALA A 306 -10.95 2.51 -1.99
C ALA A 306 -10.58 1.51 -3.10
N ALA A 307 -10.15 2.01 -4.26
CA ALA A 307 -9.73 1.16 -5.36
C ALA A 307 -8.30 0.68 -5.19
N ARG A 308 -8.07 -0.63 -5.37
CA ARG A 308 -6.74 -1.23 -5.50
C ARG A 308 -6.28 -1.08 -6.94
N PRO A 309 -5.03 -0.68 -7.19
CA PRO A 309 -4.47 -0.67 -8.53
C PRO A 309 -3.89 -2.06 -8.88
N LEU A 310 -4.69 -2.93 -9.46
CA LEU A 310 -4.22 -4.25 -9.86
C LEU A 310 -3.56 -4.17 -11.24
N ALA A 311 -2.34 -4.70 -11.37
CA ALA A 311 -1.60 -4.70 -12.63
C ALA A 311 -2.24 -5.63 -13.65
N GLY A 312 -2.43 -5.15 -14.88
CA GLY A 312 -3.08 -5.89 -15.96
C GLY A 312 -4.57 -5.58 -16.07
N ARG A 313 -5.19 -6.12 -17.14
CA ARG A 313 -6.64 -6.00 -17.38
C ARG A 313 -7.33 -7.31 -17.03
N SER A 314 -8.44 -7.22 -16.32
CA SER A 314 -9.34 -8.34 -16.04
C SER A 314 -10.74 -8.06 -16.56
N ASN A 315 -11.40 -9.11 -17.04
CA ASN A 315 -12.80 -9.04 -17.44
C ASN A 315 -13.76 -9.31 -16.26
N ASP A 316 -13.24 -9.88 -15.16
CA ASP A 316 -13.96 -10.15 -13.91
C ASP A 316 -13.67 -9.08 -12.84
N ASP A 317 -14.01 -9.36 -11.58
CA ASP A 317 -13.77 -8.46 -10.44
C ASP A 317 -12.29 -8.37 -10.01
N GLY A 318 -11.39 -9.06 -10.69
CA GLY A 318 -9.94 -9.06 -10.42
C GLY A 318 -9.52 -9.84 -9.18
N ARG A 319 -10.38 -10.71 -8.60
CA ARG A 319 -10.03 -11.51 -7.39
C ARG A 319 -8.82 -12.40 -7.62
N ASN A 320 -8.72 -12.97 -8.82
CA ASN A 320 -7.65 -13.88 -9.21
C ASN A 320 -6.39 -13.13 -9.69
N MET A 321 -6.42 -11.80 -9.78
CA MET A 321 -5.24 -11.01 -10.16
C MET A 321 -4.24 -10.95 -9.02
N SER A 322 -2.96 -11.04 -9.37
CA SER A 322 -1.87 -10.86 -8.42
C SER A 322 -1.94 -9.48 -7.76
N ARG A 323 -1.67 -9.44 -6.46
CA ARG A 323 -1.48 -8.21 -5.67
C ARG A 323 0.00 -7.87 -5.52
N ASP A 324 0.81 -8.39 -6.43
CA ASP A 324 2.23 -8.13 -6.50
C ASP A 324 2.52 -6.70 -7.00
N VAL A 325 3.72 -6.25 -6.76
CA VAL A 325 4.22 -4.97 -7.28
C VAL A 325 4.56 -5.14 -8.75
N SER A 326 4.10 -4.23 -9.59
CA SER A 326 4.46 -4.14 -11.00
C SER A 326 5.18 -2.83 -11.27
N LEU A 327 6.43 -2.93 -11.68
CA LEU A 327 7.25 -1.81 -12.16
C LEU A 327 7.40 -1.92 -13.68
N ILE A 328 6.96 -0.88 -14.38
CA ILE A 328 6.98 -0.83 -15.84
C ILE A 328 8.00 0.22 -16.28
N ASP A 329 9.03 -0.21 -17.01
CA ASP A 329 9.95 0.64 -17.74
C ASP A 329 9.38 0.87 -19.16
N HIS A 330 8.83 2.05 -19.41
CA HIS A 330 8.22 2.40 -20.67
C HIS A 330 9.24 2.62 -21.79
N GLY A 331 10.51 2.86 -21.45
CA GLY A 331 11.58 2.87 -22.44
C GLY A 331 11.73 1.51 -23.11
N LYS A 332 11.72 0.43 -22.32
CA LYS A 332 11.82 -0.94 -22.82
C LYS A 332 10.53 -1.43 -23.49
N ARG A 333 9.36 -1.08 -22.90
CA ARG A 333 8.07 -1.59 -23.39
C ARG A 333 7.50 -0.80 -24.54
N ASP A 334 7.57 0.54 -24.48
CA ASP A 334 6.82 1.46 -25.35
C ASP A 334 7.72 2.41 -26.15
N GLY A 335 9.04 2.40 -25.92
CA GLY A 335 9.99 3.31 -26.57
C GLY A 335 9.96 4.73 -26.01
N LEU A 336 9.38 4.96 -24.83
CA LEU A 336 9.42 6.25 -24.13
C LEU A 336 10.39 6.17 -22.93
N TYR A 337 11.61 6.57 -23.18
CA TYR A 337 12.70 6.53 -22.19
C TYR A 337 12.51 7.58 -21.09
N GLY A 338 12.93 7.23 -19.88
CA GLY A 338 12.79 8.08 -18.70
C GLY A 338 11.37 8.11 -18.12
N PHE A 339 10.44 7.28 -18.61
CA PHE A 339 9.10 7.14 -18.03
C PHE A 339 8.94 5.77 -17.36
N PHE A 340 8.59 5.78 -16.07
CA PHE A 340 8.34 4.58 -15.27
C PHE A 340 6.97 4.63 -14.64
N THR A 341 6.32 3.47 -14.51
CA THR A 341 5.07 3.33 -13.76
C THR A 341 5.21 2.25 -12.72
N ILE A 342 4.80 2.54 -11.47
CA ILE A 342 4.73 1.55 -10.41
C ILE A 342 3.30 1.45 -9.86
N ILE A 343 2.75 0.23 -9.89
CA ILE A 343 1.38 -0.09 -9.48
C ILE A 343 1.34 -1.41 -8.70
N GLY A 344 0.21 -1.71 -8.07
CA GLY A 344 0.03 -2.92 -7.28
C GLY A 344 0.50 -2.75 -5.84
N GLY A 345 0.89 -3.84 -5.23
CA GLY A 345 1.44 -3.88 -3.88
C GLY A 345 0.39 -3.73 -2.76
N LYS A 346 0.89 -3.62 -1.56
CA LYS A 346 0.16 -3.52 -0.29
C LYS A 346 0.78 -2.43 0.58
N ALA A 347 0.04 -1.90 1.54
CA ALA A 347 0.57 -0.88 2.47
C ALA A 347 1.82 -1.36 3.22
N THR A 348 1.92 -2.65 3.54
CA THR A 348 3.08 -3.24 4.20
C THR A 348 4.36 -3.16 3.36
N VAL A 349 4.27 -3.24 2.03
CA VAL A 349 5.44 -3.26 1.13
C VAL A 349 5.75 -1.90 0.49
N LEU A 350 5.18 -0.80 0.99
CA LEU A 350 5.37 0.54 0.43
C LEU A 350 6.85 0.96 0.35
N ARG A 351 7.65 0.63 1.36
CA ARG A 351 9.09 0.93 1.37
C ARG A 351 9.79 0.21 0.23
N ALA A 352 9.59 -1.10 0.11
CA ALA A 352 10.19 -1.92 -0.96
C ALA A 352 9.75 -1.47 -2.35
N MET A 353 8.49 -1.02 -2.51
CA MET A 353 8.03 -0.41 -3.76
C MET A 353 8.83 0.84 -4.12
N GLY A 354 9.07 1.73 -3.15
CA GLY A 354 9.88 2.93 -3.35
C GLY A 354 11.33 2.60 -3.72
N GLU A 355 11.93 1.64 -3.03
CA GLU A 355 13.29 1.15 -3.31
C GLU A 355 13.41 0.56 -4.71
N ALA A 356 12.44 -0.28 -5.13
CA ALA A 356 12.44 -0.86 -6.47
C ALA A 356 12.31 0.21 -7.57
N ALA A 357 11.42 1.21 -7.38
CA ALA A 357 11.28 2.32 -8.31
C ALA A 357 12.56 3.14 -8.40
N ALA A 358 13.17 3.47 -7.25
CA ALA A 358 14.41 4.25 -7.20
C ALA A 358 15.59 3.49 -7.83
N ALA A 359 15.71 2.19 -7.60
CA ALA A 359 16.73 1.36 -8.22
C ALA A 359 16.60 1.31 -9.76
N ALA A 360 15.37 1.20 -10.28
CA ALA A 360 15.13 1.21 -11.72
C ALA A 360 15.48 2.57 -12.36
N VAL A 361 15.12 3.67 -11.68
CA VAL A 361 15.47 5.03 -12.12
C VAL A 361 16.99 5.23 -12.13
N GLU A 362 17.69 4.83 -11.06
CA GLU A 362 19.15 4.93 -10.97
C GLU A 362 19.81 4.09 -12.06
N GLY A 363 19.38 2.83 -12.27
CA GLY A 363 19.89 1.98 -13.33
C GLY A 363 19.74 2.59 -14.72
N TYR A 364 18.61 3.23 -15.01
CA TYR A 364 18.40 3.96 -16.25
C TYR A 364 19.35 5.16 -16.39
N LEU A 365 19.51 5.97 -15.36
CA LEU A 365 20.34 7.16 -15.38
C LEU A 365 21.85 6.84 -15.47
N GLU A 366 22.27 5.69 -14.95
CA GLU A 366 23.66 5.23 -14.97
C GLU A 366 23.98 4.35 -16.22
N GLY A 367 22.98 4.04 -17.05
CA GLY A 367 23.15 3.18 -18.24
C GLY A 367 23.38 1.71 -17.88
N VAL A 368 23.01 1.27 -16.68
CA VAL A 368 23.10 -0.12 -16.22
C VAL A 368 21.78 -0.82 -16.52
N ALA A 369 21.84 -1.98 -17.20
CA ALA A 369 20.65 -2.78 -17.44
C ALA A 369 20.12 -3.36 -16.09
N VAL A 370 19.02 -2.84 -15.60
CA VAL A 370 18.29 -3.43 -14.47
C VAL A 370 17.32 -4.47 -15.02
N ASP A 371 17.44 -5.70 -14.57
CA ASP A 371 16.51 -6.78 -14.92
C ASP A 371 15.16 -6.52 -14.29
N SER A 372 14.13 -6.26 -15.10
CA SER A 372 12.77 -5.88 -14.66
C SER A 372 11.92 -7.08 -14.20
N GLY A 373 12.51 -8.27 -14.07
CA GLY A 373 11.82 -9.52 -13.73
C GLY A 373 11.86 -9.93 -12.26
N GLY A 374 12.51 -9.16 -11.39
CA GLY A 374 12.62 -9.47 -9.95
C GLY A 374 11.67 -8.62 -9.11
N GLY A 375 10.83 -9.25 -8.28
CA GLY A 375 10.18 -8.61 -7.16
C GLY A 375 11.21 -8.00 -6.19
N PRO A 376 10.81 -7.17 -5.22
CA PRO A 376 11.71 -6.53 -4.28
C PRO A 376 12.52 -7.58 -3.52
N GLY A 377 13.82 -7.57 -3.69
CA GLY A 377 14.76 -8.56 -3.12
C GLY A 377 16.09 -8.68 -3.87
N HIS A 378 16.24 -8.06 -5.02
CA HIS A 378 17.55 -7.98 -5.69
C HIS A 378 18.33 -6.78 -5.15
N GLU A 379 19.47 -7.06 -4.53
CA GLU A 379 20.49 -6.09 -4.15
C GLU A 379 21.01 -5.33 -5.37
N ALA A 380 20.31 -4.25 -5.76
CA ALA A 380 20.91 -3.24 -6.60
C ALA A 380 21.87 -2.44 -5.71
N GLY A 381 23.16 -2.47 -6.03
CA GLY A 381 24.19 -1.81 -5.26
C GLY A 381 23.90 -0.32 -5.09
N LEU A 382 23.57 0.08 -3.87
CA LEU A 382 23.37 1.46 -3.48
C LEU A 382 24.70 2.21 -3.50
N ARG A 383 24.72 3.40 -4.06
CA ARG A 383 25.79 4.37 -3.78
C ARG A 383 25.65 4.88 -2.35
N GLY A 384 26.18 4.17 -1.39
CA GLY A 384 26.21 4.60 0.00
C GLY A 384 26.01 3.46 0.98
N ALA A 385 26.46 3.65 2.20
CA ALA A 385 26.49 2.64 3.25
C ALA A 385 25.12 2.35 3.88
N PHE A 386 24.04 3.06 3.48
CA PHE A 386 22.73 2.94 4.12
C PHE A 386 21.62 2.77 3.11
N THR A 387 20.73 1.80 3.37
CA THR A 387 19.48 1.61 2.64
C THR A 387 18.31 2.26 3.38
N THR A 388 17.17 2.42 2.72
CA THR A 388 15.92 2.87 3.39
C THR A 388 15.47 1.89 4.47
N ALA A 389 15.96 0.65 4.45
CA ALA A 389 15.71 -0.36 5.47
C ALA A 389 16.43 -0.09 6.80
N ASP A 390 17.50 0.71 6.79
CA ASP A 390 18.36 0.90 7.98
C ASP A 390 18.09 2.21 8.73
N LEU A 391 17.45 3.18 8.06
CA LEU A 391 17.28 4.52 8.60
C LEU A 391 15.92 4.71 9.27
N VAL A 392 15.93 5.04 10.56
CA VAL A 392 14.69 5.39 11.28
C VAL A 392 14.07 6.65 10.69
N LEU A 393 12.80 6.56 10.32
CA LEU A 393 12.06 7.67 9.74
C LEU A 393 11.77 8.75 10.79
N PRO A 394 11.83 10.04 10.42
CA PRO A 394 11.39 11.12 11.28
C PRO A 394 9.90 11.00 11.57
N SER A 395 9.46 11.58 12.70
CA SER A 395 8.03 11.66 12.99
C SER A 395 7.29 12.37 11.84
N TYR A 396 6.11 11.87 11.49
CA TYR A 396 5.22 12.50 10.50
C TYR A 396 4.97 14.00 10.76
N ARG A 397 5.00 14.43 12.03
CA ARG A 397 4.86 15.83 12.43
C ARG A 397 6.01 16.73 11.94
N THR A 398 7.16 16.16 11.63
CA THR A 398 8.32 16.89 11.11
C THR A 398 8.04 17.49 9.74
N PHE A 399 7.16 16.85 8.95
CA PHE A 399 6.73 17.38 7.66
C PHE A 399 6.19 18.81 7.76
N TRP A 400 5.36 19.10 8.77
CA TRP A 400 4.74 20.39 8.98
C TRP A 400 5.67 21.43 9.62
N LYS A 401 6.66 20.99 10.42
CA LYS A 401 7.61 21.89 11.08
C LYS A 401 8.58 22.57 10.12
N ASN A 402 8.91 21.92 9.02
CA ASN A 402 9.91 22.40 8.05
C ASN A 402 9.29 23.22 6.89
N GLY A 403 8.22 23.96 7.14
CA GLY A 403 7.69 24.95 6.19
C GLY A 403 6.73 24.38 5.15
N GLY A 404 6.03 23.30 5.46
CA GLY A 404 4.89 22.86 4.68
C GLY A 404 3.81 23.94 4.66
N ARG A 405 3.79 24.77 3.63
CA ARG A 405 2.65 25.65 3.37
C ARG A 405 1.52 24.80 2.80
N HIS A 406 0.35 24.95 3.38
CA HIS A 406 -0.91 24.37 2.88
C HIS A 406 -1.29 24.96 1.53
#